data_5d6b4c53bfb9ff2d44c1c2ac5e8c7a41
#
_entry.id   5d6b4c53bfb9ff2d44c1c2ac5e8c7a41
#
_cell.length_a   1.000
_cell.length_b   1.000
_cell.length_c   1.000
_cell.angle_alpha   90.00
_cell.angle_beta   90.00
_cell.angle_gamma   90.00
#
_symmetry.space_group_name_H-M   'P 1'
#
loop_
_entity.id
_entity.type
_entity.pdbx_description
1 polymer ?
#
loop_
_entity_poly.entity_id
_entity_poly.type
_entity_poly.pdbx_seq_one_letter_code
_entity_poly.pdbx_strand_id
1 'polypeptide(L)'
;MSKVDVVLGTFYGDEGKGKIIDYLSENADVSIRCTGGNNAGHTITVNGKKFAFHLIPSGILNKNTKAIIGNGVVIDPKVLIEEIENLKQNGYSVDNLYISDKAHIIMPYHIMMDNLQEELRKDKKIGTTARGIGPAYSDKYERSGIRVEDFISERFEEIARKNIERKNIIFKNYNKEEINADKVIQEYKEYANYLKGYVVDSVDMIHELLEQGKKVVCEGAQATLLDIDFGNYPYVTSSNPT
;
A
#
# COMPACT_ATOMS: atom_id res chain seq x y z
N MET A 1 -14.11 18.36 19.83
CA MET A 1 -14.49 17.08 19.18
C MET A 1 -13.52 16.85 18.04
N SER A 2 -12.89 15.71 18.01
CA SER A 2 -12.09 15.26 16.85
C SER A 2 -13.00 15.14 15.63
N LYS A 3 -12.48 15.46 14.46
CA LYS A 3 -13.21 15.35 13.20
C LYS A 3 -12.46 14.39 12.29
N VAL A 4 -13.18 13.41 11.77
CA VAL A 4 -12.69 12.48 10.75
C VAL A 4 -13.46 12.74 9.48
N ASP A 5 -12.77 13.18 8.44
CA ASP A 5 -13.32 13.32 7.11
C ASP A 5 -12.83 12.14 6.25
N VAL A 6 -13.74 11.46 5.55
CA VAL A 6 -13.40 10.33 4.67
C VAL A 6 -13.71 10.72 3.24
N VAL A 7 -12.71 10.63 2.37
CA VAL A 7 -12.84 10.96 0.94
C VAL A 7 -12.83 9.67 0.14
N LEU A 8 -13.96 9.34 -0.46
CA LEU A 8 -14.18 8.14 -1.25
C LEU A 8 -14.48 8.50 -2.71
N GLY A 9 -14.17 7.58 -3.60
CA GLY A 9 -14.64 7.64 -4.99
C GLY A 9 -15.99 6.93 -5.12
N THR A 10 -16.86 7.43 -5.97
CA THR A 10 -18.21 6.85 -6.18
C THR A 10 -18.34 6.13 -7.52
N PHE A 11 -17.29 6.16 -8.36
CA PHE A 11 -17.31 5.56 -9.69
C PHE A 11 -16.16 4.54 -9.86
N TYR A 12 -15.12 4.81 -10.67
CA TYR A 12 -14.00 3.90 -10.93
C TYR A 12 -12.64 4.34 -10.36
N GLY A 13 -12.57 5.45 -9.62
CA GLY A 13 -11.35 5.86 -8.91
C GLY A 13 -10.64 7.08 -9.46
N ASP A 14 -10.96 7.55 -10.67
CA ASP A 14 -10.29 8.68 -11.34
C ASP A 14 -11.04 10.01 -11.14
N GLU A 15 -11.80 10.15 -10.05
CA GLU A 15 -12.64 11.34 -9.78
C GLU A 15 -11.83 12.51 -9.19
N GLY A 16 -10.52 12.34 -9.00
CA GLY A 16 -9.63 13.40 -8.52
C GLY A 16 -9.51 13.48 -6.99
N LYS A 17 -9.72 12.37 -6.28
CA LYS A 17 -9.59 12.31 -4.81
C LYS A 17 -8.30 12.93 -4.29
N GLY A 18 -7.15 12.67 -4.93
CA GLY A 18 -5.87 13.23 -4.51
C GLY A 18 -5.87 14.76 -4.39
N LYS A 19 -6.53 15.47 -5.29
CA LYS A 19 -6.67 16.95 -5.21
C LYS A 19 -7.52 17.39 -4.04
N ILE A 20 -8.59 16.66 -3.74
CA ILE A 20 -9.47 16.95 -2.61
C ILE A 20 -8.76 16.68 -1.30
N ILE A 21 -8.01 15.57 -1.22
CA ILE A 21 -7.18 15.24 -0.06
C ILE A 21 -6.10 16.29 0.17
N ASP A 22 -5.38 16.70 -0.86
CA ASP A 22 -4.36 17.75 -0.78
C ASP A 22 -4.94 19.03 -0.18
N TYR A 23 -6.07 19.50 -0.72
CA TYR A 23 -6.79 20.68 -0.21
C TYR A 23 -7.26 20.51 1.25
N LEU A 24 -7.85 19.36 1.60
CA LEU A 24 -8.34 19.13 2.96
C LEU A 24 -7.17 18.99 3.96
N SER A 25 -6.02 18.48 3.50
CA SER A 25 -4.84 18.27 4.32
C SER A 25 -4.18 19.58 4.76
N GLU A 26 -4.43 20.70 4.08
CA GLU A 26 -3.96 22.02 4.55
C GLU A 26 -4.50 22.38 5.95
N ASN A 27 -5.67 21.84 6.31
CA ASN A 27 -6.36 22.10 7.58
C ASN A 27 -6.55 20.82 8.41
N ALA A 28 -5.81 19.75 8.11
CA ALA A 28 -5.84 18.49 8.82
C ALA A 28 -4.51 18.23 9.55
N ASP A 29 -4.58 17.61 10.71
CA ASP A 29 -3.39 17.18 11.47
C ASP A 29 -2.84 15.84 10.94
N VAL A 30 -3.72 15.01 10.33
CA VAL A 30 -3.40 13.67 9.83
C VAL A 30 -4.05 13.44 8.46
N SER A 31 -3.28 12.90 7.53
CA SER A 31 -3.75 12.33 6.27
C SER A 31 -3.38 10.84 6.25
N ILE A 32 -4.37 9.97 6.19
CA ILE A 32 -4.16 8.52 6.22
C ILE A 32 -4.71 7.85 4.98
N ARG A 33 -3.92 6.98 4.37
CA ARG A 33 -4.37 6.05 3.33
C ARG A 33 -4.75 4.73 3.99
N CYS A 34 -6.01 4.34 3.84
CA CYS A 34 -6.58 3.24 4.61
C CYS A 34 -6.52 1.88 3.90
N THR A 35 -6.56 1.86 2.55
CA THR A 35 -6.69 0.62 1.74
C THR A 35 -5.91 0.70 0.44
N GLY A 36 -5.91 -0.40 -0.32
CA GLY A 36 -5.29 -0.50 -1.63
C GLY A 36 -3.80 -0.78 -1.56
N GLY A 37 -3.10 -0.46 -2.61
CA GLY A 37 -1.64 -0.62 -2.75
C GLY A 37 -1.14 0.24 -3.89
N ASN A 38 -0.02 -0.14 -4.52
CA ASN A 38 0.56 0.58 -5.64
C ASN A 38 -0.19 0.39 -6.99
N ASN A 39 -1.38 -0.23 -6.97
CA ASN A 39 -2.28 -0.36 -8.14
C ASN A 39 -3.09 0.91 -8.45
N ALA A 40 -3.21 1.83 -7.49
CA ALA A 40 -3.79 3.15 -7.71
C ALA A 40 -2.67 4.19 -7.77
N GLY A 41 -2.81 5.18 -8.62
CA GLY A 41 -1.91 6.33 -8.65
C GLY A 41 -2.71 7.61 -8.62
N HIS A 42 -2.22 8.62 -7.93
CA HIS A 42 -2.75 9.97 -8.00
C HIS A 42 -1.63 10.96 -8.26
N THR A 43 -1.95 11.98 -9.02
CA THR A 43 -0.99 13.03 -9.36
C THR A 43 -1.39 14.33 -8.69
N ILE A 44 -0.48 14.92 -7.94
CA ILE A 44 -0.63 16.24 -7.32
C ILE A 44 0.33 17.19 -8.00
N THR A 45 -0.10 18.44 -8.17
CA THR A 45 0.75 19.49 -8.71
C THR A 45 0.96 20.57 -7.64
N VAL A 46 2.19 20.73 -7.17
CA VAL A 46 2.56 21.74 -6.18
C VAL A 46 3.71 22.58 -6.74
N ASN A 47 3.54 23.91 -6.72
CA ASN A 47 4.53 24.86 -7.26
C ASN A 47 4.96 24.56 -8.71
N GLY A 48 4.03 24.09 -9.55
CA GLY A 48 4.29 23.72 -10.94
C GLY A 48 4.97 22.36 -11.15
N LYS A 49 5.34 21.66 -10.10
CA LYS A 49 5.91 20.31 -10.15
C LYS A 49 4.82 19.26 -9.95
N LYS A 50 4.86 18.20 -10.76
CA LYS A 50 3.93 17.05 -10.65
C LYS A 50 4.56 15.93 -9.84
N PHE A 51 3.83 15.45 -8.84
CA PHE A 51 4.18 14.27 -8.06
C PHE A 51 3.15 13.17 -8.31
N ALA A 52 3.61 12.00 -8.70
CA ALA A 52 2.77 10.82 -8.83
C ALA A 52 3.02 9.90 -7.63
N PHE A 53 2.02 9.72 -6.80
CA PHE A 53 2.07 8.83 -5.64
C PHE A 53 1.20 7.60 -5.88
N HIS A 54 1.67 6.45 -5.41
CA HIS A 54 0.93 5.18 -5.43
C HIS A 54 0.66 4.66 -4.02
N LEU A 55 1.55 4.95 -3.06
CA LEU A 55 1.48 4.48 -1.68
C LEU A 55 1.42 5.62 -0.67
N ILE A 56 2.21 6.67 -0.87
CA ILE A 56 2.29 7.80 0.06
C ILE A 56 0.99 8.61 0.00
N PRO A 57 0.35 8.92 1.16
CA PRO A 57 -0.83 9.78 1.19
C PRO A 57 -0.57 11.18 0.62
N SER A 58 -1.58 11.75 -0.05
CA SER A 58 -1.48 13.07 -0.68
C SER A 58 -1.06 14.19 0.27
N GLY A 59 -1.42 14.09 1.54
CA GLY A 59 -1.09 15.08 2.56
C GLY A 59 0.39 15.18 2.95
N ILE A 60 1.28 14.33 2.42
CA ILE A 60 2.73 14.34 2.71
C ILE A 60 3.40 15.68 2.41
N LEU A 61 2.91 16.40 1.40
CA LEU A 61 3.48 17.67 0.97
C LEU A 61 3.26 18.81 1.97
N ASN A 62 2.32 18.65 2.91
CA ASN A 62 2.09 19.57 4.01
C ASN A 62 2.91 19.14 5.24
N LYS A 63 3.94 19.89 5.57
CA LYS A 63 4.87 19.59 6.68
C LYS A 63 4.20 19.45 8.05
N ASN A 64 3.06 20.08 8.25
CA ASN A 64 2.33 20.05 9.53
C ASN A 64 1.36 18.88 9.63
N THR A 65 1.13 18.15 8.54
CA THR A 65 0.21 17.02 8.45
C THR A 65 0.99 15.71 8.54
N LYS A 66 0.64 14.84 9.46
CA LYS A 66 1.19 13.49 9.53
C LYS A 66 0.61 12.65 8.40
N ALA A 67 1.45 12.11 7.54
CA ALA A 67 1.05 11.22 6.44
C ALA A 67 1.23 9.76 6.86
N ILE A 68 0.14 9.02 6.97
CA ILE A 68 0.15 7.65 7.51
C ILE A 68 -0.27 6.66 6.42
N ILE A 69 0.59 5.68 6.14
CA ILE A 69 0.21 4.47 5.38
C ILE A 69 -0.41 3.49 6.37
N GLY A 70 -1.72 3.31 6.29
CA GLY A 70 -2.51 2.55 7.27
C GLY A 70 -2.41 1.04 7.09
N ASN A 71 -2.91 0.32 8.09
CA ASN A 71 -2.86 -1.14 8.20
C ASN A 71 -3.63 -1.91 7.12
N GLY A 72 -4.54 -1.25 6.40
CA GLY A 72 -5.27 -1.85 5.28
C GLY A 72 -4.50 -1.83 3.96
N VAL A 73 -3.39 -1.10 3.87
CA VAL A 73 -2.57 -1.00 2.65
C VAL A 73 -1.68 -2.23 2.50
N VAL A 74 -1.50 -2.67 1.25
CA VAL A 74 -0.45 -3.62 0.86
C VAL A 74 0.68 -2.86 0.18
N ILE A 75 1.89 -2.98 0.71
CA ILE A 75 3.03 -2.12 0.41
C ILE A 75 4.06 -2.87 -0.45
N ASP A 76 4.32 -2.36 -1.64
CA ASP A 76 5.53 -2.70 -2.39
C ASP A 76 6.68 -1.84 -1.85
N PRO A 77 7.67 -2.44 -1.14
CA PRO A 77 8.71 -1.66 -0.47
C PRO A 77 9.62 -0.93 -1.45
N LYS A 78 9.85 -1.48 -2.64
CA LYS A 78 10.65 -0.84 -3.67
C LYS A 78 9.96 0.43 -4.18
N VAL A 79 8.69 0.34 -4.52
CA VAL A 79 7.89 1.49 -4.99
C VAL A 79 7.83 2.58 -3.91
N LEU A 80 7.63 2.19 -2.65
CA LEU A 80 7.59 3.15 -1.55
C LEU A 80 8.93 3.89 -1.38
N ILE A 81 10.04 3.19 -1.47
CA ILE A 81 11.39 3.81 -1.40
C ILE A 81 11.60 4.76 -2.57
N GLU A 82 11.20 4.37 -3.78
CA GLU A 82 11.29 5.23 -4.97
C GLU A 82 10.47 6.53 -4.79
N GLU A 83 9.28 6.45 -4.21
CA GLU A 83 8.45 7.64 -3.91
C GLU A 83 9.10 8.53 -2.84
N ILE A 84 9.65 7.95 -1.77
CA ILE A 84 10.37 8.68 -0.72
C ILE A 84 11.58 9.41 -1.30
N GLU A 85 12.40 8.72 -2.09
CA GLU A 85 13.60 9.31 -2.70
C GLU A 85 13.24 10.40 -3.71
N ASN A 86 12.17 10.23 -4.48
CA ASN A 86 11.68 11.26 -5.40
C ASN A 86 11.28 12.54 -4.63
N LEU A 87 10.59 12.42 -3.50
CA LEU A 87 10.26 13.58 -2.67
C LEU A 87 11.52 14.28 -2.17
N LYS A 88 12.48 13.56 -1.61
CA LYS A 88 13.75 14.11 -1.09
C LYS A 88 14.54 14.82 -2.19
N GLN A 89 14.67 14.20 -3.37
CA GLN A 89 15.39 14.80 -4.52
C GLN A 89 14.74 16.09 -5.02
N ASN A 90 13.43 16.25 -4.81
CA ASN A 90 12.70 17.46 -5.13
C ASN A 90 12.67 18.50 -3.98
N GLY A 91 13.40 18.25 -2.88
CA GLY A 91 13.54 19.15 -1.76
C GLY A 91 12.39 19.10 -0.75
N TYR A 92 11.58 18.05 -0.76
CA TYR A 92 10.53 17.84 0.24
C TYR A 92 11.03 16.95 1.38
N SER A 93 10.68 17.32 2.62
CA SER A 93 10.89 16.45 3.77
C SER A 93 9.89 15.31 3.75
N VAL A 94 10.31 14.18 4.31
CA VAL A 94 9.48 12.99 4.57
C VAL A 94 9.46 12.64 6.06
N ASP A 95 9.85 13.59 6.94
CA ASP A 95 9.89 13.39 8.39
C ASP A 95 8.50 13.20 9.00
N ASN A 96 7.47 13.61 8.27
CA ASN A 96 6.06 13.45 8.62
C ASN A 96 5.42 12.18 8.02
N LEU A 97 6.20 11.28 7.40
CA LEU A 97 5.73 9.99 6.90
C LEU A 97 5.77 8.93 8.00
N TYR A 98 4.69 8.17 8.12
CA TYR A 98 4.56 7.03 9.03
C TYR A 98 3.97 5.83 8.32
N ILE A 99 4.44 4.63 8.69
CA ILE A 99 4.01 3.35 8.11
C ILE A 99 3.45 2.50 9.23
N SER A 100 2.23 1.97 9.06
CA SER A 100 1.66 1.03 10.01
C SER A 100 2.48 -0.26 10.10
N ASP A 101 2.83 -0.65 11.31
CA ASP A 101 3.40 -1.94 11.65
C ASP A 101 2.54 -3.12 11.20
N LYS A 102 1.21 -2.92 11.13
CA LYS A 102 0.21 -3.93 10.76
C LYS A 102 -0.14 -3.97 9.27
N ALA A 103 0.42 -3.08 8.43
CA ALA A 103 0.31 -3.17 6.97
C ALA A 103 1.04 -4.43 6.45
N HIS A 104 0.76 -4.84 5.21
CA HIS A 104 1.33 -6.06 4.63
C HIS A 104 2.29 -5.74 3.49
N ILE A 105 3.33 -6.55 3.34
CA ILE A 105 4.35 -6.39 2.31
C ILE A 105 3.99 -7.20 1.05
N ILE A 106 4.11 -6.57 -0.10
CA ILE A 106 4.08 -7.26 -1.39
C ILE A 106 5.47 -7.84 -1.66
N MET A 107 5.51 -9.16 -1.85
CA MET A 107 6.72 -9.90 -2.20
C MET A 107 6.72 -10.23 -3.70
N PRO A 108 7.87 -10.54 -4.32
CA PRO A 108 7.95 -10.90 -5.73
C PRO A 108 7.03 -12.05 -6.13
N TYR A 109 6.81 -13.01 -5.25
CA TYR A 109 5.89 -14.11 -5.52
C TYR A 109 4.43 -13.65 -5.65
N HIS A 110 4.01 -12.55 -5.05
CA HIS A 110 2.68 -12.01 -5.25
C HIS A 110 2.50 -11.51 -6.69
N ILE A 111 3.50 -10.83 -7.23
CA ILE A 111 3.50 -10.33 -8.62
C ILE A 111 3.47 -11.52 -9.60
N MET A 112 4.27 -12.55 -9.34
CA MET A 112 4.28 -13.76 -10.18
C MET A 112 2.94 -14.51 -10.09
N MET A 113 2.33 -14.61 -8.90
CA MET A 113 1.02 -15.22 -8.72
C MET A 113 -0.09 -14.46 -9.45
N ASP A 114 -0.06 -13.12 -9.42
CA ASP A 114 -1.02 -12.27 -10.13
C ASP A 114 -0.98 -12.54 -11.65
N ASN A 115 0.23 -12.54 -12.22
CA ASN A 115 0.43 -12.88 -13.62
C ASN A 115 -0.01 -14.32 -13.97
N LEU A 116 0.35 -15.30 -13.14
CA LEU A 116 -0.05 -16.69 -13.35
C LEU A 116 -1.57 -16.87 -13.30
N GLN A 117 -2.25 -16.23 -12.36
CA GLN A 117 -3.70 -16.28 -12.25
C GLN A 117 -4.40 -15.67 -13.47
N GLU A 118 -3.90 -14.54 -13.99
CA GLU A 118 -4.44 -13.93 -15.21
C GLU A 118 -4.19 -14.83 -16.45
N GLU A 119 -3.03 -15.48 -16.54
CA GLU A 119 -2.74 -16.42 -17.60
C GLU A 119 -3.69 -17.63 -17.57
N LEU A 120 -3.94 -18.20 -16.39
CA LEU A 120 -4.83 -19.35 -16.22
C LEU A 120 -6.30 -19.04 -16.54
N ARG A 121 -6.73 -17.79 -16.38
CA ARG A 121 -8.09 -17.35 -16.73
C ARG A 121 -8.36 -17.30 -18.23
N LYS A 122 -7.32 -17.29 -19.06
CA LYS A 122 -7.44 -17.25 -20.53
C LYS A 122 -8.32 -16.07 -21.00
N ASP A 123 -9.48 -16.40 -21.59
CA ASP A 123 -10.44 -15.42 -22.13
C ASP A 123 -11.27 -14.72 -21.03
N LYS A 124 -11.18 -15.19 -19.79
CA LYS A 124 -11.89 -14.62 -18.62
C LYS A 124 -10.99 -13.80 -17.72
N LYS A 125 -10.00 -13.12 -18.30
CA LYS A 125 -9.10 -12.24 -17.55
C LYS A 125 -9.89 -11.13 -16.83
N ILE A 126 -9.48 -10.82 -15.60
CA ILE A 126 -10.01 -9.68 -14.84
C ILE A 126 -9.39 -8.38 -15.35
N GLY A 127 -8.18 -8.44 -15.86
CA GLY A 127 -7.41 -7.25 -16.26
C GLY A 127 -6.75 -6.59 -15.06
N THR A 128 -6.06 -7.38 -14.23
CA THR A 128 -5.34 -6.87 -13.07
C THR A 128 -4.19 -5.94 -13.48
N THR A 129 -3.69 -5.16 -12.53
CA THR A 129 -2.53 -4.30 -12.77
C THR A 129 -1.20 -5.06 -12.76
N ALA A 130 -1.21 -6.38 -12.56
CA ALA A 130 -0.04 -7.24 -12.43
C ALA A 130 0.97 -6.77 -11.36
N ARG A 131 0.47 -6.16 -10.28
CA ARG A 131 1.28 -5.63 -9.17
C ARG A 131 1.19 -6.47 -7.89
N GLY A 132 0.55 -7.64 -7.97
CA GLY A 132 0.47 -8.58 -6.85
C GLY A 132 -0.50 -8.19 -5.73
N ILE A 133 -1.39 -7.22 -5.98
CA ILE A 133 -2.32 -6.71 -4.97
C ILE A 133 -3.28 -7.80 -4.49
N GLY A 134 -3.96 -8.47 -5.43
CA GLY A 134 -4.89 -9.57 -5.10
C GLY A 134 -4.22 -10.69 -4.30
N PRO A 135 -3.11 -11.26 -4.79
CA PRO A 135 -2.36 -12.28 -4.04
C PRO A 135 -1.87 -11.83 -2.66
N ALA A 136 -1.46 -10.54 -2.49
CA ALA A 136 -1.06 -10.02 -1.18
C ALA A 136 -2.23 -9.94 -0.21
N TYR A 137 -3.41 -9.50 -0.66
CA TYR A 137 -4.63 -9.55 0.16
C TYR A 137 -5.06 -10.99 0.45
N SER A 138 -4.94 -11.92 -0.50
CA SER A 138 -5.22 -13.35 -0.26
C SER A 138 -4.35 -13.89 0.86
N ASP A 139 -3.04 -13.64 0.83
CA ASP A 139 -2.12 -14.08 1.88
C ASP A 139 -2.41 -13.40 3.23
N LYS A 140 -2.84 -12.13 3.24
CA LYS A 140 -3.30 -11.44 4.45
C LYS A 140 -4.47 -12.17 5.11
N TYR A 141 -5.50 -12.53 4.34
CA TYR A 141 -6.68 -13.21 4.87
C TYR A 141 -6.43 -14.71 5.15
N GLU A 142 -5.53 -15.35 4.41
CA GLU A 142 -5.02 -16.69 4.70
C GLU A 142 -4.13 -16.71 5.97
N ARG A 143 -3.69 -15.55 6.45
CA ARG A 143 -2.81 -15.38 7.61
C ARG A 143 -1.40 -15.93 7.36
N SER A 144 -0.95 -15.89 6.12
CA SER A 144 0.40 -16.23 5.67
C SER A 144 1.19 -15.01 5.17
N GLY A 145 0.54 -13.85 5.08
CA GLY A 145 1.17 -12.60 4.66
C GLY A 145 2.24 -12.10 5.63
N ILE A 146 3.16 -11.30 5.14
CA ILE A 146 4.23 -10.68 5.94
C ILE A 146 3.75 -9.29 6.35
N ARG A 147 3.59 -9.05 7.66
CA ARG A 147 3.33 -7.73 8.20
C ARG A 147 4.59 -6.88 8.21
N VAL A 148 4.44 -5.57 8.24
CA VAL A 148 5.57 -4.63 8.34
C VAL A 148 6.37 -4.87 9.63
N GLU A 149 5.72 -5.17 10.76
CA GLU A 149 6.40 -5.52 12.03
C GLU A 149 7.30 -6.75 11.90
N ASP A 150 6.88 -7.77 11.16
CA ASP A 150 7.69 -8.94 10.87
C ASP A 150 8.80 -8.62 9.86
N PHE A 151 8.47 -7.82 8.86
CA PHE A 151 9.39 -7.41 7.79
C PHE A 151 10.64 -6.69 8.32
N ILE A 152 10.48 -5.81 9.33
CA ILE A 152 11.59 -5.07 9.94
C ILE A 152 12.26 -5.81 11.10
N SER A 153 11.84 -7.04 11.40
CA SER A 153 12.33 -7.86 12.51
C SER A 153 13.28 -8.96 12.05
N GLU A 154 13.92 -9.63 13.01
CA GLU A 154 14.75 -10.79 12.76
C GLU A 154 13.97 -12.00 12.22
N ARG A 155 12.65 -12.04 12.43
CA ARG A 155 11.76 -13.11 11.94
C ARG A 155 11.53 -13.07 10.44
N PHE A 156 11.85 -11.96 9.77
CA PHE A 156 11.57 -11.76 8.35
C PHE A 156 12.15 -12.89 7.49
N GLU A 157 13.41 -13.25 7.68
CA GLU A 157 14.06 -14.28 6.85
C GLU A 157 13.34 -15.62 6.90
N GLU A 158 13.00 -16.09 8.11
CA GLU A 158 12.32 -17.37 8.30
C GLU A 158 10.94 -17.38 7.62
N ILE A 159 10.15 -16.31 7.84
CA ILE A 159 8.79 -16.20 7.28
C ILE A 159 8.85 -16.09 5.74
N ALA A 160 9.74 -15.26 5.22
CA ALA A 160 9.90 -15.07 3.79
C ALA A 160 10.34 -16.35 3.09
N ARG A 161 11.33 -17.06 3.63
CA ARG A 161 11.82 -18.32 3.08
C ARG A 161 10.71 -19.37 3.00
N LYS A 162 9.99 -19.59 4.09
CA LYS A 162 8.84 -20.51 4.14
C LYS A 162 7.77 -20.16 3.11
N ASN A 163 7.45 -18.88 2.95
CA ASN A 163 6.44 -18.44 1.98
C ASN A 163 6.94 -18.62 0.54
N ILE A 164 8.20 -18.31 0.24
CA ILE A 164 8.80 -18.51 -1.08
C ILE A 164 8.80 -20.00 -1.44
N GLU A 165 9.20 -20.88 -0.52
CA GLU A 165 9.19 -22.32 -0.75
C GLU A 165 7.78 -22.85 -1.07
N ARG A 166 6.75 -22.41 -0.32
CA ARG A 166 5.35 -22.76 -0.60
C ARG A 166 4.90 -22.29 -1.99
N LYS A 167 5.25 -21.06 -2.38
CA LYS A 167 4.86 -20.51 -3.69
C LYS A 167 5.66 -21.16 -4.84
N ASN A 168 6.91 -21.51 -4.61
CA ASN A 168 7.74 -22.22 -5.60
C ASN A 168 7.15 -23.60 -5.96
N ILE A 169 6.51 -24.31 -5.03
CA ILE A 169 5.79 -25.55 -5.34
C ILE A 169 4.70 -25.27 -6.40
N ILE A 170 3.97 -24.16 -6.27
CA ILE A 170 2.95 -23.76 -7.22
C ILE A 170 3.59 -23.43 -8.57
N PHE A 171 4.63 -22.58 -8.58
CA PHE A 171 5.32 -22.17 -9.80
C PHE A 171 5.86 -23.36 -10.58
N LYS A 172 6.51 -24.30 -9.88
CA LYS A 172 7.02 -25.54 -10.48
C LYS A 172 5.91 -26.37 -11.15
N ASN A 173 4.75 -26.51 -10.51
CA ASN A 173 3.62 -27.27 -11.05
C ASN A 173 3.04 -26.65 -12.34
N TYR A 174 3.25 -25.33 -12.53
CA TYR A 174 2.84 -24.61 -13.74
C TYR A 174 4.02 -24.31 -14.70
N ASN A 175 5.16 -25.00 -14.53
CA ASN A 175 6.37 -24.82 -15.33
C ASN A 175 6.85 -23.35 -15.38
N LYS A 176 6.69 -22.63 -14.26
CA LYS A 176 7.25 -21.27 -14.07
C LYS A 176 8.59 -21.36 -13.35
N GLU A 177 9.42 -20.33 -13.56
CA GLU A 177 10.70 -20.21 -12.86
C GLU A 177 10.49 -20.09 -11.34
N GLU A 178 11.31 -20.82 -10.58
CA GLU A 178 11.30 -20.74 -9.13
C GLU A 178 12.04 -19.48 -8.65
N ILE A 179 11.55 -18.88 -7.58
CA ILE A 179 12.16 -17.70 -6.97
C ILE A 179 13.36 -18.14 -6.13
N ASN A 180 14.49 -17.49 -6.32
CA ASN A 180 15.65 -17.66 -5.46
C ASN A 180 15.42 -16.93 -4.13
N ALA A 181 15.21 -17.71 -3.07
CA ALA A 181 14.89 -17.18 -1.74
C ALA A 181 16.02 -16.30 -1.19
N ASP A 182 17.29 -16.73 -1.31
CA ASP A 182 18.41 -15.98 -0.74
C ASP A 182 18.56 -14.59 -1.37
N LYS A 183 18.43 -14.51 -2.70
CA LYS A 183 18.49 -13.24 -3.42
C LYS A 183 17.37 -12.29 -2.98
N VAL A 184 16.13 -12.79 -2.92
CA VAL A 184 14.97 -11.97 -2.52
C VAL A 184 15.07 -11.52 -1.07
N ILE A 185 15.46 -12.42 -0.17
CA ILE A 185 15.61 -12.11 1.26
C ILE A 185 16.68 -11.03 1.46
N GLN A 186 17.82 -11.15 0.77
CA GLN A 186 18.90 -10.17 0.88
C GLN A 186 18.42 -8.78 0.42
N GLU A 187 17.79 -8.68 -0.75
CA GLU A 187 17.26 -7.43 -1.29
C GLU A 187 16.20 -6.81 -0.37
N TYR A 188 15.28 -7.62 0.14
CA TYR A 188 14.20 -7.15 0.99
C TYR A 188 14.66 -6.76 2.40
N LYS A 189 15.75 -7.33 2.91
CA LYS A 189 16.41 -6.86 4.14
C LYS A 189 16.95 -5.43 3.99
N GLU A 190 17.48 -5.08 2.82
CA GLU A 190 17.93 -3.71 2.55
C GLU A 190 16.75 -2.73 2.56
N TYR A 191 15.61 -3.11 1.94
CA TYR A 191 14.38 -2.34 2.00
C TYR A 191 13.85 -2.21 3.44
N ALA A 192 13.86 -3.29 4.21
CA ALA A 192 13.44 -3.27 5.61
C ALA A 192 14.28 -2.31 6.45
N ASN A 193 15.60 -2.35 6.31
CA ASN A 193 16.52 -1.44 7.00
C ASN A 193 16.27 0.02 6.63
N TYR A 194 15.96 0.31 5.36
CA TYR A 194 15.64 1.68 4.92
C TYR A 194 14.32 2.16 5.51
N LEU A 195 13.29 1.33 5.53
CA LEU A 195 11.94 1.71 5.95
C LEU A 195 11.72 1.67 7.46
N LYS A 196 12.58 0.99 8.21
CA LYS A 196 12.41 0.77 9.67
C LYS A 196 12.17 2.05 10.46
N GLY A 197 12.82 3.15 10.09
CA GLY A 197 12.68 4.44 10.79
C GLY A 197 11.32 5.12 10.63
N TYR A 198 10.50 4.68 9.70
CA TYR A 198 9.15 5.21 9.45
C TYR A 198 8.04 4.40 10.12
N VAL A 199 8.36 3.22 10.68
CA VAL A 199 7.36 2.27 11.20
C VAL A 199 6.90 2.65 12.60
N VAL A 200 5.58 2.65 12.80
CA VAL A 200 4.92 2.98 14.08
C VAL A 200 3.72 2.04 14.32
N ASP A 201 3.30 1.92 15.60
CA ASP A 201 1.94 1.46 15.87
C ASP A 201 0.96 2.56 15.46
N SER A 202 0.40 2.41 14.27
CA SER A 202 -0.49 3.42 13.70
C SER A 202 -1.85 3.46 14.40
N VAL A 203 -2.26 2.38 15.04
CA VAL A 203 -3.55 2.30 15.74
C VAL A 203 -3.49 3.16 16.99
N ASP A 204 -2.49 2.94 17.83
CA ASP A 204 -2.29 3.71 19.05
C ASP A 204 -2.05 5.18 18.72
N MET A 205 -1.19 5.46 17.73
CA MET A 205 -0.91 6.82 17.28
C MET A 205 -2.18 7.59 16.84
N ILE A 206 -3.06 6.96 16.07
CA ILE A 206 -4.30 7.60 15.60
C ILE A 206 -5.27 7.81 16.77
N HIS A 207 -5.39 6.86 17.68
CA HIS A 207 -6.22 7.00 18.86
C HIS A 207 -5.79 8.17 19.73
N GLU A 208 -4.48 8.28 20.04
CA GLU A 208 -3.93 9.41 20.80
C GLU A 208 -4.21 10.75 20.13
N LEU A 209 -4.04 10.83 18.80
CA LEU A 209 -4.29 12.06 18.04
C LEU A 209 -5.78 12.44 18.06
N LEU A 210 -6.67 11.47 17.97
CA LEU A 210 -8.12 11.70 18.09
C LEU A 210 -8.50 12.18 19.49
N GLU A 211 -7.94 11.60 20.56
CA GLU A 211 -8.16 12.04 21.94
C GLU A 211 -7.68 13.49 22.17
N GLN A 212 -6.61 13.89 21.49
CA GLN A 212 -6.10 15.27 21.48
C GLN A 212 -6.98 16.24 20.66
N GLY A 213 -8.08 15.78 20.07
CA GLY A 213 -8.98 16.58 19.26
C GLY A 213 -8.47 16.88 17.85
N LYS A 214 -7.45 16.14 17.37
CA LYS A 214 -6.85 16.32 16.06
C LYS A 214 -7.80 15.95 14.93
N LYS A 215 -7.64 16.61 13.78
CA LYS A 215 -8.42 16.37 12.55
C LYS A 215 -7.73 15.32 11.70
N VAL A 216 -8.48 14.31 11.29
CA VAL A 216 -8.01 13.22 10.44
C VAL A 216 -8.73 13.26 9.10
N VAL A 217 -7.99 13.15 8.01
CA VAL A 217 -8.52 12.94 6.65
C VAL A 217 -8.11 11.56 6.18
N CYS A 218 -9.13 10.73 5.87
CA CYS A 218 -8.91 9.38 5.32
C CYS A 218 -9.00 9.42 3.79
N GLU A 219 -7.92 9.00 3.14
CA GLU A 219 -7.81 8.89 1.69
C GLU A 219 -8.21 7.49 1.23
N GLY A 220 -9.35 7.37 0.53
CA GLY A 220 -9.77 6.13 -0.12
C GLY A 220 -8.95 5.86 -1.39
N ALA A 221 -8.65 4.59 -1.63
CA ALA A 221 -8.08 4.12 -2.88
C ALA A 221 -9.19 3.52 -3.74
N GLN A 222 -9.09 3.62 -5.08
CA GLN A 222 -10.12 3.19 -6.02
C GLN A 222 -11.48 3.90 -5.78
N ALA A 223 -12.61 3.20 -6.02
CA ALA A 223 -13.97 3.73 -5.84
C ALA A 223 -15.02 2.62 -5.72
N THR A 224 -16.26 2.99 -5.45
CA THR A 224 -17.37 2.08 -5.13
C THR A 224 -17.61 1.00 -6.19
N LEU A 225 -17.53 1.32 -7.48
CA LEU A 225 -17.75 0.31 -8.55
C LEU A 225 -16.60 -0.71 -8.66
N LEU A 226 -15.47 -0.45 -7.98
CA LEU A 226 -14.35 -1.39 -7.85
C LEU A 226 -14.29 -2.07 -6.48
N ASP A 227 -15.23 -1.81 -5.57
CA ASP A 227 -15.28 -2.44 -4.26
C ASP A 227 -15.54 -3.95 -4.39
N ILE A 228 -14.85 -4.77 -3.58
CA ILE A 228 -14.95 -6.23 -3.67
C ILE A 228 -16.36 -6.75 -3.35
N ASP A 229 -17.09 -6.03 -2.47
CA ASP A 229 -18.43 -6.44 -2.01
C ASP A 229 -19.54 -5.74 -2.79
N PHE A 230 -19.37 -4.45 -3.11
CA PHE A 230 -20.42 -3.61 -3.69
C PHE A 230 -20.19 -3.26 -5.17
N GLY A 231 -19.02 -3.58 -5.72
CA GLY A 231 -18.65 -3.25 -7.10
C GLY A 231 -19.14 -4.24 -8.14
N ASN A 232 -18.67 -4.07 -9.37
CA ASN A 232 -19.03 -4.90 -10.53
C ASN A 232 -18.25 -6.23 -10.55
N TYR A 233 -18.44 -7.06 -9.55
CA TYR A 233 -17.77 -8.36 -9.44
C TYR A 233 -17.93 -9.22 -10.70
N PRO A 234 -16.89 -9.88 -11.25
CA PRO A 234 -15.53 -10.02 -10.68
C PRO A 234 -14.53 -8.91 -11.08
N TYR A 235 -14.95 -7.89 -11.80
CA TYR A 235 -14.11 -6.81 -12.31
C TYR A 235 -13.92 -5.70 -11.24
N VAL A 236 -13.35 -6.08 -10.11
CA VAL A 236 -13.18 -5.27 -8.90
C VAL A 236 -11.75 -5.34 -8.38
N THR A 237 -11.39 -4.48 -7.44
CA THR A 237 -10.16 -4.61 -6.66
C THR A 237 -10.32 -5.67 -5.55
N SER A 238 -9.22 -6.06 -4.90
CA SER A 238 -9.25 -7.02 -3.78
C SER A 238 -9.36 -6.35 -2.41
N SER A 239 -9.88 -5.14 -2.37
CA SER A 239 -10.07 -4.36 -1.14
C SER A 239 -11.45 -3.70 -1.11
N ASN A 240 -11.80 -3.11 0.03
CA ASN A 240 -13.02 -2.33 0.21
C ASN A 240 -12.69 -0.83 0.13
N PRO A 241 -12.90 -0.18 -1.01
CA PRO A 241 -12.77 1.27 -1.18
C PRO A 241 -13.86 2.07 -0.48
N THR A 242 -14.96 1.42 -0.12
CA THR A 242 -16.17 2.06 0.42
C THR A 242 -16.38 1.76 1.89
#